data_256f643509d3e63e22a754132b60701d
#
_entry.id   256f643509d3e63e22a754132b60701d
#
_cell.length_a   1.000
_cell.length_b   1.000
_cell.length_c   1.000
_cell.angle_alpha   90.00
_cell.angle_beta   90.00
_cell.angle_gamma   90.00
#
_symmetry.space_group_name_H-M   'P 1'
#
loop_
_entity.id
_entity.type
_entity.pdbx_description
1 polymer ?
#
loop_
_entity_poly.entity_id
_entity_poly.type
_entity_poly.pdbx_seq_one_letter_code
_entity_poly.pdbx_strand_id
1 'polypeptide(L)'
;VPEITHQRGTRSELIAAAHLVNMGYYVFSPVVHQQGPVDIIAVNKEGDIFLIDAKTDSFRVNSNRPKPHRIYRVKTPLQKKLNVIFAYVKKNNEITFVPDVINQDP
;
A
#
# COMPACT_ATOMS: atom_id res chain seq x y z
N VAL A 1 -13.91 -19.07 8.70
CA VAL A 1 -14.44 -18.67 7.39
C VAL A 1 -13.32 -18.08 6.56
N PRO A 2 -13.11 -18.58 5.33
CA PRO A 2 -12.07 -18.00 4.49
C PRO A 2 -12.33 -16.53 4.21
N GLU A 3 -11.27 -15.75 4.29
CA GLU A 3 -11.35 -14.33 3.95
C GLU A 3 -11.49 -14.18 2.43
N ILE A 4 -12.47 -13.41 1.97
CA ILE A 4 -12.61 -13.11 0.55
C ILE A 4 -11.65 -12.00 0.14
N THR A 5 -11.29 -11.97 -1.14
CA THR A 5 -10.33 -11.01 -1.69
C THR A 5 -10.70 -9.56 -1.38
N HIS A 6 -11.98 -9.24 -1.46
CA HIS A 6 -12.50 -7.91 -1.16
C HIS A 6 -12.18 -7.48 0.28
N GLN A 7 -12.45 -8.36 1.26
CA GLN A 7 -12.17 -8.08 2.67
C GLN A 7 -10.67 -7.93 2.94
N ARG A 8 -9.85 -8.72 2.26
CA ARG A 8 -8.40 -8.65 2.38
C ARG A 8 -7.86 -7.31 1.88
N GLY A 9 -8.40 -6.83 0.77
CA GLY A 9 -8.03 -5.52 0.24
C GLY A 9 -8.38 -4.40 1.20
N THR A 10 -9.59 -4.43 1.76
CA THR A 10 -10.04 -3.43 2.75
C THR A 10 -9.15 -3.46 3.99
N ARG A 11 -8.80 -4.65 4.46
CA ARG A 11 -7.91 -4.81 5.62
C ARG A 11 -6.56 -4.13 5.36
N SER A 12 -5.97 -4.35 4.20
CA SER A 12 -4.67 -3.75 3.85
C SER A 12 -4.75 -2.23 3.78
N GLU A 13 -5.82 -1.69 3.23
CA GLU A 13 -6.05 -0.23 3.19
C GLU A 13 -6.14 0.36 4.59
N LEU A 14 -6.91 -0.27 5.48
CA LEU A 14 -7.09 0.21 6.84
C LEU A 14 -5.79 0.15 7.64
N ILE A 15 -5.01 -0.90 7.48
CA ILE A 15 -3.72 -1.04 8.16
C ILE A 15 -2.73 0.01 7.66
N ALA A 16 -2.67 0.22 6.34
CA ALA A 16 -1.80 1.24 5.77
C ALA A 16 -2.19 2.63 6.25
N ALA A 17 -3.50 2.94 6.29
CA ALA A 17 -3.99 4.22 6.77
C ALA A 17 -3.63 4.44 8.24
N ALA A 18 -3.86 3.44 9.10
CA ALA A 18 -3.52 3.54 10.52
C ALA A 18 -2.01 3.76 10.73
N HIS A 19 -1.19 3.06 9.96
CA HIS A 19 0.26 3.22 10.02
C HIS A 19 0.67 4.65 9.70
N LEU A 20 0.10 5.24 8.64
CA LEU A 20 0.40 6.61 8.23
C LEU A 20 -0.07 7.63 9.27
N VAL A 21 -1.24 7.42 9.85
CA VAL A 21 -1.73 8.27 10.94
C VAL A 21 -0.75 8.25 12.11
N ASN A 22 -0.27 7.07 12.48
CA ASN A 22 0.70 6.93 13.57
C ASN A 22 2.03 7.63 13.29
N MET A 23 2.39 7.76 12.01
CA MET A 23 3.60 8.49 11.60
C MET A 23 3.40 10.00 11.56
N GLY A 24 2.18 10.49 11.78
CA GLY A 24 1.88 11.91 11.80
C GLY A 24 1.39 12.49 10.48
N TYR A 25 1.03 11.65 9.52
CA TYR A 25 0.46 12.11 8.25
C TYR A 25 -1.01 12.42 8.41
N TYR A 26 -1.48 13.39 7.63
CA TYR A 26 -2.90 13.58 7.40
C TYR A 26 -3.32 12.61 6.31
N VAL A 27 -4.35 11.80 6.58
CA VAL A 27 -4.72 10.69 5.71
C VAL A 27 -6.12 10.89 5.18
N PHE A 28 -6.28 10.71 3.87
CA PHE A 28 -7.56 10.86 3.17
C PHE A 28 -7.85 9.61 2.37
N SER A 29 -9.12 9.22 2.30
CA SER A 29 -9.57 8.10 1.50
C SER A 29 -10.61 8.54 0.48
N PRO A 30 -10.83 7.77 -0.60
CA PRO A 30 -11.81 8.13 -1.62
C PRO A 30 -13.22 8.14 -1.04
N VAL A 31 -14.03 9.11 -1.46
CA VAL A 31 -15.45 9.17 -1.09
C VAL A 31 -16.22 8.05 -1.79
N VAL A 32 -15.83 7.73 -3.01
CA VAL A 32 -16.47 6.69 -3.81
C VAL A 32 -15.50 5.52 -3.95
N HIS A 33 -15.96 4.32 -3.56
CA HIS A 33 -15.17 3.10 -3.71
C HIS A 33 -15.24 2.62 -5.16
N GLN A 34 -14.25 2.99 -5.94
CA GLN A 34 -14.08 2.55 -7.32
C GLN A 34 -12.68 1.98 -7.48
N GLN A 35 -12.48 1.22 -8.54
CA GLN A 35 -11.14 0.76 -8.91
C GLN A 35 -10.38 1.93 -9.51
N GLY A 36 -9.87 2.78 -8.63
CA GLY A 36 -9.08 3.92 -9.04
C GLY A 36 -7.59 3.65 -8.87
N PRO A 37 -6.76 4.58 -9.32
CA PRO A 37 -5.30 4.44 -9.23
C PRO A 37 -4.77 4.63 -7.80
N VAL A 38 -5.56 5.19 -6.89
CA VAL A 38 -5.12 5.60 -5.56
C VAL A 38 -6.14 5.16 -4.52
N ASP A 39 -5.68 4.53 -3.45
CA ASP A 39 -6.53 4.14 -2.32
C ASP A 39 -6.46 5.15 -1.18
N ILE A 40 -5.31 5.77 -0.99
CA ILE A 40 -5.02 6.64 0.16
C ILE A 40 -4.22 7.83 -0.33
N ILE A 41 -4.54 9.01 0.21
CA ILE A 41 -3.71 10.19 0.04
C ILE A 41 -3.15 10.55 1.41
N ALA A 42 -1.83 10.66 1.51
CA ALA A 42 -1.16 11.03 2.75
C ALA A 42 -0.42 12.37 2.54
N VAL A 43 -0.61 13.29 3.48
CA VAL A 43 0.01 14.61 3.42
C VAL A 43 0.82 14.81 4.69
N ASN A 44 2.09 15.16 4.55
CA ASN A 44 2.93 15.43 5.72
C ASN A 44 2.80 16.89 6.17
N LYS A 45 3.48 17.24 7.25
CA LYS A 45 3.38 18.58 7.83
C LYS A 45 4.00 19.65 6.94
N GLU A 46 4.90 19.26 6.05
CA GLU A 46 5.54 20.16 5.09
C GLU A 46 4.67 20.40 3.86
N GLY A 47 3.54 19.70 3.75
CA GLY A 47 2.64 19.84 2.62
C GLY A 47 2.94 18.91 1.45
N ASP A 48 3.87 17.99 1.60
CA ASP A 48 4.14 16.99 0.56
C ASP A 48 2.99 16.00 0.49
N ILE A 49 2.59 15.67 -0.73
CA ILE A 49 1.44 14.80 -1.00
C ILE A 49 1.94 13.47 -1.56
N PHE A 50 1.49 12.38 -0.95
CA PHE A 50 1.83 11.03 -1.38
C PHE A 50 0.56 10.29 -1.77
N LEU A 51 0.57 9.72 -2.97
CA LEU A 51 -0.56 8.94 -3.50
C LEU A 51 -0.21 7.46 -3.33
N ILE A 52 -1.06 6.73 -2.62
CA ILE A 52 -0.73 5.39 -2.15
C ILE A 52 -1.79 4.39 -2.60
N ASP A 53 -1.33 3.24 -3.08
CA ASP A 53 -2.17 2.09 -3.39
C ASP A 53 -1.72 0.95 -2.47
N ALA A 54 -2.63 0.53 -1.59
CA ALA A 54 -2.35 -0.54 -0.63
C ALA A 54 -2.50 -1.90 -1.31
N LYS A 55 -1.51 -2.75 -1.11
CA LYS A 55 -1.50 -4.12 -1.65
C LYS A 55 -1.25 -5.10 -0.53
N THR A 56 -1.92 -6.25 -0.58
CA THR A 56 -1.57 -7.36 0.31
C THR A 56 -0.25 -7.94 -0.16
N ASP A 57 0.71 -8.04 0.75
CA ASP A 57 2.01 -8.60 0.42
C ASP A 57 1.88 -10.10 0.15
N SER A 58 2.41 -10.55 -0.97
CA SER A 58 2.33 -11.94 -1.41
C SER A 58 3.70 -12.49 -1.68
N PHE A 59 3.89 -13.77 -1.36
CA PHE A 59 5.14 -14.47 -1.58
C PHE A 59 4.88 -15.72 -2.42
N ARG A 60 5.87 -16.08 -3.23
CA ARG A 60 5.80 -17.25 -4.10
C ARG A 60 7.06 -18.10 -3.90
N VAL A 61 6.85 -19.43 -3.95
CA VAL A 61 7.94 -20.40 -3.99
C VAL A 61 7.80 -21.18 -5.30
N ASN A 62 8.89 -21.35 -6.03
CA ASN A 62 8.89 -22.18 -7.23
C ASN A 62 10.17 -22.99 -7.33
N SER A 63 10.26 -23.87 -8.35
CA SER A 63 11.39 -24.79 -8.52
C SER A 63 12.72 -24.07 -8.76
N ASN A 64 12.71 -22.90 -9.35
CA ASN A 64 13.91 -22.11 -9.64
C ASN A 64 14.30 -21.22 -8.47
N ARG A 65 13.38 -20.98 -7.55
CA ARG A 65 13.57 -20.14 -6.37
C ARG A 65 12.96 -20.85 -5.18
N PRO A 66 13.71 -21.73 -4.52
CA PRO A 66 13.17 -22.52 -3.41
C PRO A 66 12.78 -21.70 -2.20
N LYS A 67 13.35 -20.49 -2.03
CA LYS A 67 12.98 -19.60 -0.94
C LYS A 67 11.79 -18.74 -1.37
N PRO A 68 10.85 -18.45 -0.45
CA PRO A 68 9.76 -17.52 -0.76
C PRO A 68 10.30 -16.17 -1.23
N HIS A 69 9.66 -15.60 -2.25
CA HIS A 69 10.01 -14.28 -2.74
C HIS A 69 8.75 -13.45 -2.93
N ARG A 70 8.89 -12.14 -2.70
CA ARG A 70 7.78 -11.21 -2.82
C ARG A 70 7.34 -11.08 -4.27
N ILE A 71 6.02 -11.04 -4.46
CA ILE A 71 5.43 -10.73 -5.76
C ILE A 71 5.20 -9.22 -5.82
N TYR A 72 5.98 -8.54 -6.68
CA TYR A 72 5.80 -7.11 -6.91
C TYR A 72 4.74 -6.90 -7.98
N ARG A 73 3.85 -5.95 -7.72
CA ARG A 73 2.78 -5.60 -8.65
C ARG A 73 3.30 -4.58 -9.65
N VAL A 74 2.69 -4.62 -10.85
CA VAL A 74 3.04 -3.68 -11.93
C VAL A 74 2.08 -2.50 -11.86
N LYS A 75 2.64 -1.28 -11.92
CA LYS A 75 1.84 -0.06 -11.95
C LYS A 75 1.15 0.08 -13.31
N THR A 76 -0.09 0.57 -13.28
CA THR A 76 -0.77 0.98 -14.51
C THR A 76 -0.11 2.23 -15.09
N PRO A 77 -0.34 2.56 -16.38
CA PRO A 77 0.20 3.79 -16.96
C PRO A 77 -0.20 5.04 -16.16
N LEU A 78 -1.45 5.10 -15.68
CA LEU A 78 -1.92 6.23 -14.88
C LEU A 78 -1.20 6.29 -13.54
N GLN A 79 -1.01 5.15 -12.88
CA GLN A 79 -0.28 5.11 -11.62
C GLN A 79 1.18 5.57 -11.78
N LYS A 80 1.80 5.24 -12.91
CA LYS A 80 3.15 5.73 -13.22
C LYS A 80 3.18 7.24 -13.38
N LYS A 81 2.20 7.80 -14.08
CA LYS A 81 2.10 9.25 -14.27
C LYS A 81 1.90 9.98 -12.95
N LEU A 82 1.14 9.39 -12.04
CA LEU A 82 0.83 9.98 -10.74
C LEU A 82 1.91 9.71 -9.68
N ASN A 83 2.93 8.93 -10.02
CA ASN A 83 3.97 8.51 -9.08
C ASN A 83 3.39 7.82 -7.86
N VAL A 84 2.45 6.92 -8.07
CA VAL A 84 1.80 6.19 -6.98
C VAL A 84 2.80 5.30 -6.27
N ILE A 85 2.71 5.28 -4.95
CA ILE A 85 3.52 4.45 -4.08
C ILE A 85 2.69 3.22 -3.72
N PHE A 86 3.27 2.04 -3.87
CA PHE A 86 2.62 0.82 -3.39
C PHE A 86 3.00 0.57 -1.93
N ALA A 87 1.98 0.36 -1.10
CA ALA A 87 2.16 -0.04 0.30
C ALA A 87 1.84 -1.53 0.41
N TYR A 88 2.87 -2.36 0.56
CA TYR A 88 2.70 -3.80 0.71
C TYR A 88 2.51 -4.15 2.18
N VAL A 89 1.32 -4.65 2.51
CA VAL A 89 0.93 -4.96 3.87
C VAL A 89 1.05 -6.46 4.11
N LYS A 90 1.91 -6.83 5.07
CA LYS A 90 2.12 -8.23 5.45
C LYS A 90 1.05 -8.71 6.41
N LYS A 91 0.98 -10.03 6.60
CA LYS A 91 0.05 -10.64 7.57
C LYS A 91 0.28 -10.15 9.00
N ASN A 92 1.53 -9.84 9.34
CA ASN A 92 1.89 -9.32 10.67
C ASN A 92 1.74 -7.81 10.78
N ASN A 93 1.09 -7.17 9.81
CA ASN A 93 0.82 -5.74 9.76
C ASN A 93 2.04 -4.85 9.48
N GLU A 94 3.18 -5.43 9.17
CA GLU A 94 4.32 -4.66 8.70
C GLU A 94 4.06 -4.17 7.29
N ILE A 95 4.57 -2.97 6.97
CA ILE A 95 4.35 -2.34 5.67
C ILE A 95 5.69 -2.00 5.03
N THR A 96 5.80 -2.32 3.74
CA THR A 96 6.91 -1.90 2.90
C THR A 96 6.37 -0.97 1.82
N PHE A 97 6.92 0.23 1.75
CA PHE A 97 6.55 1.19 0.70
C PHE A 97 7.51 1.06 -0.48
N VAL A 98 6.95 1.01 -1.69
CA VAL A 98 7.74 0.90 -2.92
C VAL A 98 7.26 1.97 -3.90
N PRO A 99 8.08 2.97 -4.28
CA PRO A 99 9.42 3.23 -3.77
C PRO A 99 9.43 3.66 -2.30
N ASP A 100 10.55 3.48 -1.64
CA ASP A 100 10.70 3.77 -0.22
C ASP A 100 10.95 5.26 -0.01
N VAL A 101 9.87 6.04 -0.14
CA VAL A 101 9.92 7.50 0.01
C VAL A 101 9.10 7.98 1.22
N ILE A 102 8.44 7.07 1.92
CA ILE A 102 7.70 7.39 3.13
C ILE A 102 8.64 7.20 4.29
N ASN A 103 9.15 8.30 4.84
CA ASN A 103 10.08 8.27 5.95
C ASN A 103 9.37 7.92 7.24
N GLN A 104 10.06 7.15 8.08
CA GLN A 104 9.59 6.76 9.39
C GLN A 104 9.96 7.79 10.46
N ASP A 105 10.83 8.70 10.14
CA ASP A 105 11.23 9.75 11.08
C ASP A 105 10.18 10.85 11.11
N PRO A 106 9.85 11.29 12.30
CA PRO A 106 8.91 12.40 12.45
C PRO A 106 9.48 13.70 11.90
#